data_fc3966559e1a3001cba8722287c36d56
#
_entry.id   fc3966559e1a3001cba8722287c36d56
#
_cell.length_a   1.000
_cell.length_b   1.000
_cell.length_c   1.000
_cell.angle_alpha   90.00
_cell.angle_beta   90.00
_cell.angle_gamma   90.00
#
_symmetry.space_group_name_H-M   'P 1'
#
loop_
_entity.id
_entity.type
_entity.pdbx_description
1 polymer ?
#
loop_
_entity_poly.entity_id
_entity_poly.type
_entity_poly.pdbx_seq_one_letter_code
_entity_poly.pdbx_strand_id
1 'polypeptide(L)'
;MANIALYPGGYKPPHIGHYKAAKIASQKANVIVFVGISPRDNITQDMAVDLWKLYTAKDDNIEIRASKGSPVTDVYDYVELKAKDGDTIYFIKGEKDEDDPRFKNIPDYATKVNKNINVEYINVPDQFSRSGNSVSGTSMRSYIKNNDKESFIDGLPLGVDEEAAWNTVTNLDEDLYNPEDKVLDYM
;
A
#
# COMPACT_ATOMS: atom_id res chain seq x y z
N MET A 1 -12.09 -0.21 23.44
CA MET A 1 -11.25 0.81 22.76
C MET A 1 -10.24 0.10 21.88
N ALA A 2 -10.23 0.43 20.61
CA ALA A 2 -9.32 -0.16 19.64
C ALA A 2 -8.23 0.85 19.23
N ASN A 3 -7.07 0.33 18.85
CA ASN A 3 -6.00 1.07 18.20
C ASN A 3 -5.90 0.56 16.76
N ILE A 4 -6.21 1.42 15.81
CA ILE A 4 -6.21 1.10 14.38
C ILE A 4 -5.32 2.09 13.65
N ALA A 5 -4.44 1.59 12.80
CA ALA A 5 -3.62 2.41 11.90
C ALA A 5 -4.11 2.25 10.46
N LEU A 6 -4.36 3.35 9.80
CA LEU A 6 -4.83 3.40 8.42
C LEU A 6 -3.71 3.90 7.51
N TYR A 7 -3.41 3.14 6.46
CA TYR A 7 -2.31 3.42 5.54
C TYR A 7 -2.79 3.43 4.09
N PRO A 8 -3.34 4.57 3.63
CA PRO A 8 -3.78 4.71 2.24
C PRO A 8 -2.62 5.01 1.30
N GLY A 9 -2.64 4.46 0.10
CA GLY A 9 -1.64 4.77 -0.91
C GLY A 9 -1.90 4.11 -2.25
N GLY A 10 -1.16 4.54 -3.27
CA GLY A 10 -1.21 3.95 -4.60
C GLY A 10 -0.45 2.63 -4.67
N TYR A 11 0.76 2.58 -4.11
CA TYR A 11 1.61 1.40 -4.03
C TYR A 11 1.86 0.72 -5.38
N LYS A 12 2.38 1.44 -6.34
CA LYS A 12 2.60 0.92 -7.70
C LYS A 12 4.09 0.90 -8.09
N PRO A 13 4.84 -0.10 -7.59
CA PRO A 13 4.50 -1.12 -6.61
C PRO A 13 4.80 -0.69 -5.16
N PRO A 14 4.31 -1.41 -4.15
CA PRO A 14 4.81 -1.23 -2.79
C PRO A 14 6.27 -1.71 -2.69
N HIS A 15 7.01 -1.16 -1.75
CA HIS A 15 8.42 -1.46 -1.55
C HIS A 15 8.80 -1.52 -0.06
N ILE A 16 10.06 -1.79 0.22
CA ILE A 16 10.59 -1.94 1.58
C ILE A 16 10.24 -0.74 2.50
N GLY A 17 10.23 0.48 1.97
CA GLY A 17 9.89 1.67 2.76
C GLY A 17 8.44 1.65 3.25
N HIS A 18 7.52 1.29 2.37
CA HIS A 18 6.11 1.11 2.74
C HIS A 18 5.94 0.01 3.80
N TYR A 19 6.60 -1.11 3.61
CA TYR A 19 6.53 -2.22 4.56
C TYR A 19 7.07 -1.83 5.94
N LYS A 20 8.22 -1.15 6.00
CA LYS A 20 8.78 -0.67 7.27
C LYS A 20 7.83 0.27 8.01
N ALA A 21 7.17 1.16 7.29
CA ALA A 21 6.17 2.07 7.87
C ALA A 21 4.99 1.30 8.48
N ALA A 22 4.43 0.36 7.73
CA ALA A 22 3.36 -0.51 8.22
C ALA A 22 3.82 -1.35 9.42
N LYS A 23 5.04 -1.83 9.41
CA LYS A 23 5.63 -2.61 10.50
C LYS A 23 5.80 -1.79 11.78
N ILE A 24 6.26 -0.56 11.68
CA ILE A 24 6.35 0.38 12.81
C ILE A 24 4.95 0.60 13.41
N ALA A 25 3.97 0.88 12.57
CA ALA A 25 2.59 1.07 13.01
C ALA A 25 1.99 -0.18 13.66
N SER A 26 2.35 -1.36 13.17
CA SER A 26 1.86 -2.64 13.69
C SER A 26 2.28 -2.91 15.14
N GLN A 27 3.31 -2.24 15.63
CA GLN A 27 3.73 -2.31 17.02
C GLN A 27 2.79 -1.54 17.97
N LYS A 28 2.00 -0.62 17.44
CA LYS A 28 1.08 0.23 18.21
C LYS A 28 -0.39 -0.12 17.99
N ALA A 29 -0.73 -0.65 16.82
CA ALA A 29 -2.10 -0.80 16.36
C ALA A 29 -2.25 -1.94 15.35
N ASN A 30 -3.48 -2.38 15.12
CA ASN A 30 -3.80 -3.18 13.94
C ASN A 30 -3.78 -2.27 12.71
N VAL A 31 -3.09 -2.68 11.67
CA VAL A 31 -2.88 -1.87 10.46
C VAL A 31 -3.81 -2.33 9.34
N ILE A 32 -4.43 -1.37 8.68
CA ILE A 32 -5.17 -1.60 7.44
C ILE A 32 -4.49 -0.78 6.33
N VAL A 33 -3.99 -1.47 5.31
CA VAL A 33 -3.42 -0.88 4.11
C VAL A 33 -4.51 -0.81 3.04
N PHE A 34 -4.79 0.39 2.53
CA PHE A 34 -5.74 0.59 1.43
C PHE A 34 -4.97 0.85 0.14
N VAL A 35 -5.09 -0.05 -0.81
CA VAL A 35 -4.37 0.00 -2.09
C VAL A 35 -5.24 0.65 -3.16
N GLY A 36 -4.79 1.76 -3.73
CA GLY A 36 -5.51 2.52 -4.74
C GLY A 36 -5.77 1.74 -6.03
N ILE A 37 -6.88 2.06 -6.71
CA ILE A 37 -7.33 1.34 -7.91
C ILE A 37 -6.52 1.69 -9.18
N SER A 38 -5.99 2.90 -9.28
CA SER A 38 -5.36 3.39 -10.51
C SER A 38 -4.03 2.70 -10.79
N PRO A 39 -3.85 2.08 -11.96
CA PRO A 39 -2.57 1.49 -12.35
C PRO A 39 -1.53 2.56 -12.66
N ARG A 40 -0.25 2.20 -12.60
CA ARG A 40 0.88 3.01 -13.09
C ARG A 40 1.88 2.12 -13.80
N ASP A 41 2.27 2.49 -15.01
CA ASP A 41 3.27 1.78 -15.82
C ASP A 41 3.04 0.26 -15.82
N ASN A 42 1.81 -0.15 -16.10
CA ASN A 42 1.36 -1.55 -16.11
C ASN A 42 1.34 -2.25 -14.75
N ILE A 43 1.67 -1.58 -13.65
CA ILE A 43 1.46 -2.12 -12.31
C ILE A 43 0.01 -1.89 -11.91
N THR A 44 -0.74 -2.97 -11.79
CA THR A 44 -2.16 -2.95 -11.43
C THR A 44 -2.39 -2.97 -9.93
N GLN A 45 -3.61 -2.67 -9.52
CA GLN A 45 -4.03 -2.83 -8.13
C GLN A 45 -3.83 -4.27 -7.63
N ASP A 46 -4.22 -5.26 -8.41
CA ASP A 46 -4.09 -6.68 -8.03
C ASP A 46 -2.63 -7.07 -7.80
N MET A 47 -1.72 -6.61 -8.63
CA MET A 47 -0.28 -6.83 -8.44
C MET A 47 0.21 -6.18 -7.15
N ALA A 48 -0.20 -4.96 -6.88
CA ALA A 48 0.17 -4.26 -5.66
C ALA A 48 -0.36 -4.97 -4.41
N VAL A 49 -1.60 -5.45 -4.45
CA VAL A 49 -2.21 -6.25 -3.37
C VAL A 49 -1.44 -7.56 -3.18
N ASP A 50 -1.11 -8.26 -4.25
CA ASP A 50 -0.36 -9.52 -4.19
C ASP A 50 1.04 -9.32 -3.60
N LEU A 51 1.74 -8.25 -3.99
CA LEU A 51 3.03 -7.89 -3.39
C LEU A 51 2.90 -7.59 -1.90
N TRP A 52 1.92 -6.78 -1.51
CA TRP A 52 1.67 -6.50 -0.10
C TRP A 52 1.42 -7.77 0.71
N LYS A 53 0.65 -8.72 0.16
CA LYS A 53 0.39 -10.01 0.81
C LYS A 53 1.65 -10.87 0.95
N LEU A 54 2.55 -10.83 -0.05
CA LEU A 54 3.86 -11.46 0.07
C LEU A 54 4.69 -10.81 1.19
N TYR A 55 4.70 -9.48 1.28
CA TYR A 55 5.48 -8.76 2.28
C TYR A 55 4.98 -9.01 3.70
N THR A 56 3.67 -9.15 3.87
CA THR A 56 3.02 -9.26 5.18
C THR A 56 2.59 -10.68 5.54
N ALA A 57 3.08 -11.68 4.83
CA ALA A 57 2.66 -13.08 5.01
C ALA A 57 2.84 -13.61 6.45
N LYS A 58 3.75 -13.02 7.23
CA LYS A 58 4.03 -13.39 8.63
C LYS A 58 3.54 -12.36 9.64
N ASP A 59 2.80 -11.35 9.19
CA ASP A 59 2.32 -10.25 10.03
C ASP A 59 0.81 -10.42 10.27
N ASP A 60 0.43 -10.88 11.45
CA ASP A 60 -0.97 -11.22 11.77
C ASP A 60 -1.86 -9.98 11.92
N ASN A 61 -1.28 -8.81 12.16
CA ASN A 61 -2.02 -7.57 12.42
C ASN A 61 -1.85 -6.50 11.34
N ILE A 62 -1.49 -6.91 10.13
CA ILE A 62 -1.47 -6.03 8.95
C ILE A 62 -2.42 -6.62 7.91
N GLU A 63 -3.53 -5.93 7.66
CA GLU A 63 -4.55 -6.31 6.68
C GLU A 63 -4.38 -5.51 5.41
N ILE A 64 -4.53 -6.14 4.26
CA ILE A 64 -4.43 -5.50 2.94
C ILE A 64 -5.81 -5.46 2.31
N ARG A 65 -6.25 -4.28 1.92
CA ARG A 65 -7.54 -4.08 1.23
C ARG A 65 -7.35 -3.37 -0.11
N ALA A 66 -7.99 -3.90 -1.13
CA ALA A 66 -8.13 -3.21 -2.41
C ALA A 66 -9.19 -2.12 -2.26
N SER A 67 -8.81 -0.88 -2.53
CA SER A 67 -9.74 0.24 -2.56
C SER A 67 -10.64 0.16 -3.80
N LYS A 68 -11.90 0.57 -3.68
CA LYS A 68 -12.82 0.65 -4.81
C LYS A 68 -12.66 1.94 -5.62
N GLY A 69 -11.82 2.83 -5.14
CA GLY A 69 -11.54 4.12 -5.76
C GLY A 69 -10.32 4.77 -5.13
N SER A 70 -10.49 5.98 -4.59
CA SER A 70 -9.44 6.66 -3.84
C SER A 70 -9.24 5.99 -2.47
N PRO A 71 -8.01 5.59 -2.11
CA PRO A 71 -7.76 5.00 -0.79
C PRO A 71 -7.98 5.98 0.36
N VAL A 72 -7.89 7.28 0.10
CA VAL A 72 -8.21 8.31 1.11
C VAL A 72 -9.70 8.31 1.43
N THR A 73 -10.58 8.08 0.46
CA THR A 73 -12.02 7.91 0.69
C THR A 73 -12.29 6.75 1.65
N ASP A 74 -11.60 5.62 1.50
CA ASP A 74 -11.75 4.48 2.41
C ASP A 74 -11.38 4.83 3.85
N VAL A 75 -10.39 5.70 4.03
CA VAL A 75 -10.00 6.22 5.34
C VAL A 75 -11.13 7.01 5.98
N TYR A 76 -11.75 7.93 5.25
CA TYR A 76 -12.90 8.70 5.72
C TYR A 76 -14.10 7.80 6.03
N ASP A 77 -14.37 6.84 5.15
CA ASP A 77 -15.44 5.85 5.37
C ASP A 77 -15.19 5.01 6.63
N TYR A 78 -13.95 4.63 6.89
CA TYR A 78 -13.59 3.92 8.12
C TYR A 78 -13.91 4.75 9.36
N VAL A 79 -13.53 6.02 9.37
CA VAL A 79 -13.82 6.94 10.49
C VAL A 79 -15.33 7.05 10.71
N GLU A 80 -16.10 7.22 9.66
CA GLU A 80 -17.54 7.39 9.75
C GLU A 80 -18.29 6.11 10.14
N LEU A 81 -17.94 4.98 9.49
CA LEU A 81 -18.75 3.76 9.53
C LEU A 81 -18.23 2.70 10.51
N LYS A 82 -16.94 2.70 10.83
CA LYS A 82 -16.28 1.63 11.59
C LYS A 82 -15.69 2.09 12.91
N ALA A 83 -15.15 3.29 13.00
CA ALA A 83 -14.56 3.81 14.21
C ALA A 83 -15.65 3.97 15.30
N LYS A 84 -15.28 3.66 16.53
CA LYS A 84 -16.13 3.76 17.71
C LYS A 84 -15.58 4.79 18.66
N ASP A 85 -16.45 5.39 19.46
CA ASP A 85 -16.04 6.32 20.51
C ASP A 85 -15.02 5.67 21.43
N GLY A 86 -13.94 6.40 21.69
CA GLY A 86 -12.81 5.94 22.49
C GLY A 86 -11.70 5.24 21.69
N ASP A 87 -11.91 4.96 20.42
CA ASP A 87 -10.85 4.43 19.56
C ASP A 87 -9.74 5.45 19.33
N THR A 88 -8.52 4.95 19.14
CA THR A 88 -7.39 5.72 18.63
C THR A 88 -7.11 5.31 17.20
N ILE A 89 -7.19 6.27 16.29
CA ILE A 89 -6.92 6.08 14.87
C ILE A 89 -5.59 6.75 14.52
N TYR A 90 -4.64 5.95 14.08
CA TYR A 90 -3.35 6.40 13.57
C TYR A 90 -3.41 6.53 12.05
N PHE A 91 -2.93 7.66 11.53
CA PHE A 91 -2.73 7.83 10.09
C PHE A 91 -1.25 7.72 9.78
N ILE A 92 -0.91 6.83 8.85
CA ILE A 92 0.43 6.70 8.32
C ILE A 92 0.53 7.58 7.08
N LYS A 93 1.44 8.54 7.10
CA LYS A 93 1.67 9.47 5.98
C LYS A 93 3.16 9.66 5.74
N GLY A 94 3.54 9.88 4.48
CA GLY A 94 4.88 10.30 4.13
C GLY A 94 5.12 11.79 4.38
N GLU A 95 6.38 12.23 4.39
CA GLU A 95 6.73 13.65 4.51
C GLU A 95 6.09 14.51 3.41
N LYS A 96 5.92 13.93 2.22
CA LYS A 96 5.28 14.60 1.08
C LYS A 96 3.81 14.96 1.35
N ASP A 97 3.17 14.27 2.28
CA ASP A 97 1.74 14.43 2.61
C ASP A 97 1.53 15.31 3.85
N GLU A 98 2.59 15.86 4.44
CA GLU A 98 2.52 16.62 5.70
C GLU A 98 1.52 17.77 5.61
N ASP A 99 1.49 18.47 4.48
CA ASP A 99 0.61 19.61 4.23
C ASP A 99 -0.67 19.24 3.44
N ASP A 100 -0.90 17.97 3.14
CA ASP A 100 -2.08 17.54 2.41
C ASP A 100 -3.36 17.74 3.23
N PRO A 101 -4.31 18.59 2.77
CA PRO A 101 -5.55 18.86 3.51
C PRO A 101 -6.38 17.61 3.77
N ARG A 102 -6.28 16.61 2.90
CA ARG A 102 -7.02 15.36 3.06
C ARG A 102 -6.65 14.63 4.35
N PHE A 103 -5.39 14.71 4.78
CA PHE A 103 -4.94 14.16 6.05
C PHE A 103 -5.16 15.11 7.23
N LYS A 104 -4.96 16.41 7.04
CA LYS A 104 -5.15 17.42 8.09
C LYS A 104 -6.60 17.54 8.55
N ASN A 105 -7.55 17.31 7.66
CA ASN A 105 -8.98 17.50 7.93
C ASN A 105 -9.66 16.31 8.60
N ILE A 106 -8.95 15.22 8.88
CA ILE A 106 -9.53 14.02 9.48
C ILE A 106 -10.10 14.27 10.88
N PRO A 107 -9.43 14.99 11.81
CA PRO A 107 -10.01 15.29 13.11
C PRO A 107 -11.31 16.11 13.02
N ASP A 108 -11.37 17.09 12.12
CA ASP A 108 -12.57 17.89 11.87
C ASP A 108 -13.70 17.03 11.30
N TYR A 109 -13.38 16.12 10.39
CA TYR A 109 -14.34 15.17 9.85
C TYR A 109 -14.90 14.24 10.91
N ALA A 110 -14.06 13.70 11.80
CA ALA A 110 -14.51 12.86 12.92
C ALA A 110 -15.52 13.60 13.81
N THR A 111 -15.25 14.87 14.10
CA THR A 111 -16.19 15.72 14.86
C THR A 111 -17.50 15.92 14.09
N LYS A 112 -17.43 16.18 12.79
CA LYS A 112 -18.59 16.38 11.93
C LYS A 112 -19.52 15.16 11.89
N VAL A 113 -18.95 13.95 11.93
CA VAL A 113 -19.74 12.70 11.93
C VAL A 113 -20.03 12.18 13.34
N ASN A 114 -19.86 13.03 14.37
CA ASN A 114 -20.14 12.74 15.77
C ASN A 114 -19.35 11.54 16.33
N LYS A 115 -18.08 11.42 15.96
CA LYS A 115 -17.18 10.41 16.51
C LYS A 115 -16.22 11.02 17.51
N ASN A 116 -16.23 10.49 18.72
CA ASN A 116 -15.28 10.88 19.77
C ASN A 116 -14.08 9.92 19.76
N ILE A 117 -13.20 10.10 18.77
CA ILE A 117 -11.99 9.32 18.58
C ILE A 117 -10.75 10.17 18.85
N ASN A 118 -9.64 9.52 19.20
CA ASN A 118 -8.34 10.13 19.23
C ASN A 118 -7.64 9.91 17.88
N VAL A 119 -7.18 10.98 17.24
CA VAL A 119 -6.48 10.94 15.95
C VAL A 119 -5.01 11.25 16.15
N GLU A 120 -4.14 10.35 15.74
CA GLU A 120 -2.70 10.50 15.77
C GLU A 120 -2.09 10.23 14.40
N TYR A 121 -0.90 10.80 14.15
CA TYR A 121 -0.19 10.64 12.88
C TYR A 121 1.11 9.88 13.10
N ILE A 122 1.43 8.96 12.17
CA ILE A 122 2.72 8.30 12.09
C ILE A 122 3.39 8.80 10.82
N ASN A 123 4.47 9.58 10.98
CA ASN A 123 5.25 10.05 9.85
C ASN A 123 6.24 8.99 9.41
N VAL A 124 6.27 8.72 8.11
CA VAL A 124 7.18 7.77 7.51
C VAL A 124 8.50 8.49 7.23
N PRO A 125 9.63 8.03 7.80
CA PRO A 125 10.93 8.63 7.53
C PRO A 125 11.38 8.35 6.09
N ASP A 126 12.49 8.96 5.69
CA ASP A 126 13.15 8.67 4.42
C ASP A 126 13.32 7.17 4.20
N GLN A 127 13.06 6.74 2.98
CA GLN A 127 12.98 5.33 2.63
C GLN A 127 14.20 4.88 1.85
N PHE A 128 14.84 3.81 2.33
CA PHE A 128 16.05 3.24 1.76
C PHE A 128 15.88 1.77 1.43
N SER A 129 16.51 1.36 0.33
CA SER A 129 16.60 -0.04 -0.08
C SER A 129 17.48 -0.86 0.89
N ARG A 130 17.59 -2.17 0.67
CA ARG A 130 18.46 -3.05 1.46
C ARG A 130 19.91 -2.59 1.46
N SER A 131 20.42 -2.08 0.34
CA SER A 131 21.79 -1.56 0.19
C SER A 131 21.96 -0.11 0.64
N GLY A 132 20.90 0.55 1.09
CA GLY A 132 20.95 1.92 1.59
C GLY A 132 20.76 2.99 0.54
N ASN A 133 20.33 2.65 -0.67
CA ASN A 133 19.96 3.60 -1.71
C ASN A 133 18.54 4.12 -1.48
N SER A 134 18.26 5.33 -1.92
CA SER A 134 16.90 5.85 -1.92
C SER A 134 15.97 4.95 -2.74
N VAL A 135 14.79 4.63 -2.21
CA VAL A 135 13.79 3.80 -2.87
C VAL A 135 12.49 4.58 -3.05
N SER A 136 11.86 4.43 -4.21
CA SER A 136 10.57 5.04 -4.53
C SER A 136 9.77 4.15 -5.48
N GLY A 137 8.46 4.39 -5.58
CA GLY A 137 7.65 3.73 -6.59
C GLY A 137 8.16 3.99 -8.01
N THR A 138 8.64 5.20 -8.29
CA THR A 138 9.21 5.58 -9.58
C THR A 138 10.47 4.76 -9.90
N SER A 139 11.40 4.63 -8.96
CA SER A 139 12.61 3.82 -9.18
C SER A 139 12.27 2.34 -9.37
N MET A 140 11.34 1.81 -8.59
CA MET A 140 10.90 0.41 -8.71
C MET A 140 10.28 0.13 -10.09
N ARG A 141 9.42 1.03 -10.59
CA ARG A 141 8.86 0.90 -11.94
C ARG A 141 9.93 0.97 -13.02
N SER A 142 10.93 1.81 -12.86
CA SER A 142 12.08 1.88 -13.78
C SER A 142 12.85 0.57 -13.82
N TYR A 143 13.10 -0.07 -12.67
CA TYR A 143 13.78 -1.36 -12.62
C TYR A 143 12.99 -2.46 -13.33
N ILE A 144 11.68 -2.48 -13.15
CA ILE A 144 10.80 -3.45 -13.83
C ILE A 144 10.85 -3.22 -15.34
N LYS A 145 10.71 -1.97 -15.79
CA LYS A 145 10.73 -1.59 -17.21
C LYS A 145 12.05 -1.96 -17.89
N ASN A 146 13.16 -1.80 -17.18
CA ASN A 146 14.50 -2.10 -17.70
C ASN A 146 14.93 -3.55 -17.45
N ASN A 147 14.05 -4.41 -16.96
CA ASN A 147 14.34 -5.81 -16.61
C ASN A 147 15.53 -5.93 -15.63
N ASP A 148 15.65 -4.95 -14.73
CA ASP A 148 16.69 -4.89 -13.70
C ASP A 148 16.21 -5.57 -12.42
N LYS A 149 16.21 -6.90 -12.41
CA LYS A 149 15.73 -7.73 -11.31
C LYS A 149 16.51 -7.48 -10.02
N GLU A 150 17.83 -7.33 -10.11
CA GLU A 150 18.69 -7.14 -8.95
C GLU A 150 18.33 -5.87 -8.18
N SER A 151 18.18 -4.74 -8.87
CA SER A 151 17.78 -3.47 -8.25
C SER A 151 16.36 -3.52 -7.71
N PHE A 152 15.45 -4.22 -8.39
CA PHE A 152 14.10 -4.45 -7.90
C PHE A 152 14.10 -5.21 -6.57
N ILE A 153 14.87 -6.29 -6.48
CA ILE A 153 15.01 -7.09 -5.26
C ILE A 153 15.58 -6.26 -4.11
N ASP A 154 16.54 -5.40 -4.39
CA ASP A 154 17.11 -4.48 -3.38
C ASP A 154 16.05 -3.56 -2.75
N GLY A 155 14.98 -3.27 -3.45
CA GLY A 155 13.83 -2.50 -2.98
C GLY A 155 12.76 -3.30 -2.24
N LEU A 156 12.92 -4.61 -2.07
CA LEU A 156 11.97 -5.47 -1.38
C LEU A 156 12.29 -5.61 0.11
N PRO A 157 11.28 -5.88 0.97
CA PRO A 157 11.55 -6.27 2.35
C PRO A 157 12.44 -7.51 2.44
N LEU A 158 13.22 -7.60 3.50
CA LEU A 158 14.03 -8.78 3.78
C LEU A 158 13.15 -10.00 4.09
N GLY A 159 13.54 -11.16 3.60
CA GLY A 159 12.83 -12.42 3.87
C GLY A 159 11.60 -12.67 3.00
N VAL A 160 11.30 -11.79 2.04
CA VAL A 160 10.24 -11.98 1.06
C VAL A 160 10.69 -12.97 -0.01
N ASP A 161 9.74 -13.75 -0.55
CA ASP A 161 9.97 -14.60 -1.72
C ASP A 161 10.24 -13.70 -2.95
N GLU A 162 11.52 -13.55 -3.28
CA GLU A 162 12.00 -12.64 -4.32
C GLU A 162 11.54 -13.05 -5.72
N GLU A 163 11.52 -14.36 -6.00
CA GLU A 163 11.04 -14.87 -7.29
C GLU A 163 9.53 -14.65 -7.46
N ALA A 164 8.75 -14.92 -6.41
CA ALA A 164 7.31 -14.66 -6.44
C ALA A 164 7.02 -13.18 -6.64
N ALA A 165 7.76 -12.28 -5.98
CA ALA A 165 7.61 -10.84 -6.14
C ALA A 165 7.95 -10.38 -7.56
N TRP A 166 9.07 -10.85 -8.12
CA TRP A 166 9.47 -10.54 -9.48
C TRP A 166 8.46 -11.04 -10.51
N ASN A 167 7.99 -12.27 -10.35
CA ASN A 167 6.98 -12.86 -11.23
C ASN A 167 5.66 -12.09 -11.18
N THR A 168 5.26 -11.61 -10.01
CA THR A 168 4.03 -10.81 -9.84
C THR A 168 4.03 -9.57 -10.73
N VAL A 169 5.18 -8.91 -10.91
CA VAL A 169 5.27 -7.65 -11.67
C VAL A 169 5.72 -7.82 -13.12
N THR A 170 6.18 -9.00 -13.53
CA THR A 170 6.75 -9.25 -14.87
C THR A 170 5.96 -10.21 -15.74
N ASN A 171 5.09 -11.05 -15.19
CA ASN A 171 4.30 -12.04 -15.94
C ASN A 171 3.03 -11.46 -16.59
N LEU A 172 2.97 -10.12 -16.76
CA LEU A 172 1.85 -9.42 -17.37
C LEU A 172 1.54 -9.84 -18.80
N ASP A 173 2.58 -10.12 -19.59
CA ASP A 173 2.42 -10.35 -21.02
C ASP A 173 1.98 -11.76 -21.35
N GLU A 174 2.19 -12.73 -20.46
CA GLU A 174 1.79 -14.12 -20.66
C GLU A 174 0.29 -14.34 -20.43
N ASP A 175 -0.30 -13.62 -19.44
CA ASP A 175 -1.73 -13.73 -19.14
C ASP A 175 -2.61 -12.91 -20.11
N LEU A 176 -2.06 -11.87 -20.72
CA LEU A 176 -2.75 -11.02 -21.70
C LEU A 176 -2.57 -11.48 -23.13
N TYR A 177 -1.61 -12.34 -23.41
CA TYR A 177 -1.31 -12.88 -24.72
C TYR A 177 -1.44 -14.41 -24.74
N ASN A 178 -2.67 -14.87 -24.58
CA ASN A 178 -3.01 -16.24 -25.01
C ASN A 178 -3.54 -16.17 -26.44
N PRO A 179 -2.75 -16.58 -27.44
CA PRO A 179 -3.22 -16.58 -28.84
C PRO A 179 -4.44 -17.48 -29.06
N GLU A 180 -4.72 -18.41 -28.14
CA GLU A 180 -5.86 -19.33 -28.23
C GLU A 180 -7.19 -18.65 -27.86
N ASP A 181 -7.17 -17.59 -27.01
CA ASP A 181 -8.38 -16.85 -26.68
C ASP A 181 -8.89 -15.97 -27.85
N LYS A 182 -8.01 -15.64 -28.81
CA LYS A 182 -8.40 -14.90 -30.02
C LYS A 182 -9.04 -15.76 -31.11
N VAL A 183 -8.83 -17.06 -31.05
CA VAL A 183 -9.39 -18.00 -32.08
C VAL A 183 -10.84 -18.35 -31.79
N LEU A 184 -11.27 -18.23 -30.54
CA LEU A 184 -12.64 -18.54 -30.11
C LEU A 184 -13.66 -17.43 -30.43
N ASP A 185 -13.22 -16.18 -30.59
CA ASP A 185 -14.11 -15.05 -30.92
C ASP A 185 -14.42 -14.91 -32.42
N TYR A 186 -13.81 -15.73 -33.28
CA TYR A 186 -14.05 -15.74 -34.74
C TYR A 186 -14.68 -17.05 -35.28
N MET A 187 -15.07 -17.93 -34.39
CA MET A 187 -15.83 -19.13 -34.74
C MET A 187 -17.22 -19.16 -34.11
#